data_71625e5068eb71f772c89df38ada6b79
#
_entry.id   71625e5068eb71f772c89df38ada6b79
#
_cell.length_a   1.000
_cell.length_b   1.000
_cell.length_c   1.000
_cell.angle_alpha   90.00
_cell.angle_beta   90.00
_cell.angle_gamma   90.00
#
_symmetry.space_group_name_H-M   'P 1'
#
loop_
_entity.id
_entity.type
_entity.pdbx_description
1 polymer ?
#
loop_
_entity_poly.entity_id
_entity_poly.type
_entity_poly.pdbx_seq_one_letter_code
_entity_poly.pdbx_strand_id
1 'polypeptide(L)'
;MDFDFVRFSGILVNSMPDAIIYADAAGKIRFWNSGAERIFGFAEAEALEQSLDIIIPEILRQRHWDGFSKTMRTGESRFAAGALLAVPAVRKDGVRISVEFTIVPFRDEAGRMTGIAAVMRDVTKRFEEMRALRHARVDKEPQVQDGGPKATM
;
A
#
# COMPACT_ATOMS: atom_id res chain seq x y z
N MET A 1 17.44 33.71 -8.98
CA MET A 1 16.02 33.26 -8.87
C MET A 1 15.91 32.44 -7.60
N ASP A 2 15.17 32.91 -6.65
CA ASP A 2 15.03 32.21 -5.38
C ASP A 2 14.18 30.95 -5.57
N PHE A 3 14.59 29.85 -4.93
CA PHE A 3 13.88 28.59 -4.96
C PHE A 3 12.61 28.67 -4.09
N ASP A 4 11.44 28.52 -4.73
CA ASP A 4 10.16 28.51 -4.04
C ASP A 4 9.82 27.10 -3.60
N PHE A 5 10.11 26.76 -2.36
CA PHE A 5 9.88 25.43 -1.77
C PHE A 5 8.39 25.07 -1.73
N VAL A 6 7.52 26.00 -1.42
CA VAL A 6 6.06 25.75 -1.34
C VAL A 6 5.52 25.35 -2.71
N ARG A 7 5.85 26.13 -3.73
CA ARG A 7 5.46 25.82 -5.10
C ARG A 7 6.05 24.49 -5.59
N PHE A 8 7.34 24.28 -5.36
CA PHE A 8 8.02 23.03 -5.69
C PHE A 8 7.35 21.83 -5.03
N SER A 9 7.09 21.90 -3.72
CA SER A 9 6.46 20.83 -2.97
C SER A 9 5.07 20.50 -3.49
N GLY A 10 4.27 21.51 -3.79
CA GLY A 10 2.93 21.33 -4.34
C GLY A 10 2.95 20.66 -5.70
N ILE A 11 3.82 21.09 -6.59
CA ILE A 11 3.97 20.49 -7.92
C ILE A 11 4.44 19.05 -7.80
N LEU A 12 5.47 18.79 -7.00
CA LEU A 12 6.03 17.46 -6.80
C LEU A 12 4.97 16.48 -6.28
N VAL A 13 4.30 16.84 -5.19
CA VAL A 13 3.33 15.98 -4.53
C VAL A 13 2.12 15.71 -5.43
N ASN A 14 1.61 16.74 -6.13
CA ASN A 14 0.47 16.57 -7.03
C ASN A 14 0.78 15.79 -8.29
N SER A 15 2.01 15.87 -8.79
CA SER A 15 2.39 15.33 -10.10
C SER A 15 3.13 14.01 -10.04
N MET A 16 3.46 13.51 -8.84
CA MET A 16 4.15 12.22 -8.71
C MET A 16 3.33 11.09 -9.32
N PRO A 17 4.00 10.15 -10.04
CA PRO A 17 3.36 8.93 -10.52
C PRO A 17 2.86 8.02 -9.40
N ASP A 18 3.53 8.03 -8.25
CA ASP A 18 3.09 7.30 -7.08
C ASP A 18 1.86 7.97 -6.46
N ALA A 19 0.99 7.16 -5.85
CA ALA A 19 -0.14 7.69 -5.11
C ALA A 19 0.32 8.32 -3.80
N ILE A 20 -0.06 9.56 -3.54
CA ILE A 20 0.10 10.20 -2.23
C ILE A 20 -1.28 10.46 -1.68
N ILE A 21 -1.57 9.84 -0.55
CA ILE A 21 -2.87 9.90 0.11
C ILE A 21 -2.65 10.31 1.56
N TYR A 22 -3.39 11.31 2.01
CA TYR A 22 -3.41 11.68 3.42
C TYR A 22 -4.79 11.41 3.99
N ALA A 23 -4.83 10.71 5.11
CA ALA A 23 -6.03 10.48 5.90
C ALA A 23 -5.90 11.13 7.28
N ASP A 24 -6.97 11.74 7.74
CA ASP A 24 -7.03 12.31 9.08
C ASP A 24 -7.17 11.23 10.18
N ALA A 25 -7.25 11.65 11.42
CA ALA A 25 -7.35 10.76 12.57
C ALA A 25 -8.60 9.85 12.54
N ALA A 26 -9.66 10.25 11.83
CA ALA A 26 -10.86 9.45 11.62
C ALA A 26 -10.77 8.50 10.40
N GLY A 27 -9.66 8.53 9.68
CA GLY A 27 -9.47 7.73 8.47
C GLY A 27 -10.15 8.29 7.24
N LYS A 28 -10.56 9.55 7.27
CA LYS A 28 -11.11 10.24 6.09
C LYS A 28 -10.00 10.79 5.22
N ILE A 29 -10.13 10.59 3.92
CA ILE A 29 -9.19 11.09 2.91
C ILE A 29 -9.29 12.61 2.83
N ARG A 30 -8.16 13.28 3.03
CA ARG A 30 -8.05 14.75 2.96
C ARG A 30 -7.15 15.21 1.81
N PHE A 31 -6.32 14.32 1.29
CA PHE A 31 -5.45 14.60 0.16
C PHE A 31 -5.38 13.38 -0.77
N TRP A 32 -5.41 13.64 -2.06
CA TRP A 32 -5.44 12.62 -3.11
C TRP A 32 -4.81 13.23 -4.36
N ASN A 33 -3.61 12.76 -4.72
CA ASN A 33 -2.86 13.31 -5.85
C ASN A 33 -3.24 12.65 -7.19
N SER A 34 -2.62 13.13 -8.27
CA SER A 34 -2.85 12.58 -9.61
C SER A 34 -2.40 11.10 -9.73
N GLY A 35 -1.36 10.71 -9.01
CA GLY A 35 -0.92 9.31 -8.93
C GLY A 35 -1.98 8.40 -8.31
N ALA A 36 -2.66 8.87 -7.27
CA ALA A 36 -3.77 8.15 -6.65
C ALA A 36 -4.97 8.01 -7.61
N GLU A 37 -5.30 9.05 -8.33
CA GLU A 37 -6.35 9.00 -9.38
C GLU A 37 -6.05 7.94 -10.42
N ARG A 38 -4.81 7.88 -10.89
CA ARG A 38 -4.39 6.93 -11.91
C ARG A 38 -4.37 5.50 -11.40
N ILE A 39 -3.84 5.26 -10.21
CA ILE A 39 -3.69 3.91 -9.64
C ILE A 39 -5.04 3.33 -9.23
N PHE A 40 -5.88 4.10 -8.55
CA PHE A 40 -7.13 3.62 -7.97
C PHE A 40 -8.37 3.90 -8.81
N GLY A 41 -8.30 4.84 -9.74
CA GLY A 41 -9.41 5.15 -10.65
C GLY A 41 -10.47 6.09 -10.07
N PHE A 42 -10.32 6.57 -8.85
CA PHE A 42 -11.18 7.62 -8.28
C PHE A 42 -10.60 8.99 -8.60
N ALA A 43 -11.42 9.91 -9.09
CA ALA A 43 -11.05 11.31 -9.16
C ALA A 43 -10.89 11.91 -7.75
N GLU A 44 -10.11 12.97 -7.63
CA GLU A 44 -9.93 13.67 -6.35
C GLU A 44 -11.27 14.02 -5.71
N ALA A 45 -12.19 14.59 -6.48
CA ALA A 45 -13.52 14.98 -5.98
C ALA A 45 -14.34 13.79 -5.47
N GLU A 46 -14.13 12.60 -6.00
CA GLU A 46 -14.78 11.37 -5.54
C GLU A 46 -14.17 10.81 -4.26
N ALA A 47 -12.85 10.95 -4.10
CA ALA A 47 -12.10 10.36 -3.00
C ALA A 47 -12.10 11.23 -1.73
N LEU A 48 -12.04 12.55 -1.87
CA LEU A 48 -12.00 13.45 -0.72
C LEU A 48 -13.24 13.27 0.18
N GLU A 49 -13.02 13.30 1.48
CA GLU A 49 -14.02 13.07 2.54
C GLU A 49 -14.51 11.61 2.65
N GLN A 50 -14.07 10.71 1.77
CA GLN A 50 -14.40 9.30 1.86
C GLN A 50 -13.49 8.58 2.86
N SER A 51 -13.98 7.47 3.40
CA SER A 51 -13.16 6.54 4.17
C SER A 51 -12.10 5.89 3.27
N LEU A 52 -10.94 5.56 3.83
CA LEU A 52 -9.94 4.73 3.15
C LEU A 52 -10.49 3.36 2.69
N ASP A 53 -11.64 2.96 3.17
CA ASP A 53 -12.32 1.72 2.74
C ASP A 53 -12.50 1.63 1.22
N ILE A 54 -12.58 2.76 0.52
CA ILE A 54 -12.74 2.77 -0.93
C ILE A 54 -11.62 2.04 -1.69
N ILE A 55 -10.43 1.92 -1.09
CA ILE A 55 -9.28 1.24 -1.69
C ILE A 55 -8.90 -0.06 -0.97
N ILE A 56 -9.64 -0.45 0.06
CA ILE A 56 -9.34 -1.62 0.87
C ILE A 56 -10.34 -2.73 0.55
N PRO A 57 -9.87 -3.93 0.14
CA PRO A 57 -10.75 -5.08 -0.02
C PRO A 57 -11.57 -5.33 1.24
N GLU A 58 -12.84 -5.59 1.09
CA GLU A 58 -13.79 -5.70 2.21
C GLU A 58 -13.31 -6.66 3.30
N ILE A 59 -12.79 -7.81 2.90
CA ILE A 59 -12.29 -8.83 3.84
C ILE A 59 -11.11 -8.35 4.68
N LEU A 60 -10.39 -7.32 4.25
CA LEU A 60 -9.21 -6.79 4.93
C LEU A 60 -9.49 -5.52 5.75
N ARG A 61 -10.71 -5.00 5.71
CA ARG A 61 -11.05 -3.71 6.35
C ARG A 61 -10.85 -3.74 7.86
N GLN A 62 -11.32 -4.78 8.53
CA GLN A 62 -11.16 -4.89 9.99
C GLN A 62 -9.68 -4.87 10.38
N ARG A 63 -8.87 -5.66 9.71
CA ARG A 63 -7.42 -5.73 9.96
C ARG A 63 -6.74 -4.39 9.70
N HIS A 64 -7.13 -3.71 8.63
CA HIS A 64 -6.62 -2.38 8.30
C HIS A 64 -6.92 -1.37 9.41
N TRP A 65 -8.17 -1.31 9.88
CA TRP A 65 -8.56 -0.36 10.91
C TRP A 65 -7.95 -0.67 12.26
N ASP A 66 -7.73 -1.93 12.60
CA ASP A 66 -7.00 -2.32 13.80
C ASP A 66 -5.55 -1.78 13.76
N GLY A 67 -4.89 -1.94 12.63
CA GLY A 67 -3.53 -1.41 12.41
C GLY A 67 -3.51 0.13 12.38
N PHE A 68 -4.47 0.76 11.72
CA PHE A 68 -4.60 2.21 11.67
C PHE A 68 -4.80 2.81 13.06
N SER A 69 -5.71 2.27 13.83
CA SER A 69 -5.99 2.72 15.20
C SER A 69 -4.77 2.56 16.11
N LYS A 70 -4.05 1.46 15.98
CA LYS A 70 -2.80 1.23 16.71
C LYS A 70 -1.75 2.27 16.34
N THR A 71 -1.56 2.55 15.06
CA THR A 71 -0.61 3.57 14.58
C THR A 71 -1.01 4.97 15.07
N MET A 72 -2.29 5.31 15.04
CA MET A 72 -2.79 6.59 15.55
C MET A 72 -2.55 6.75 17.04
N ARG A 73 -2.63 5.68 17.81
CA ARG A 73 -2.42 5.69 19.27
C ARG A 73 -0.95 5.73 19.65
N THR A 74 -0.10 4.96 18.96
CA THR A 74 1.31 4.78 19.32
C THR A 74 2.27 5.63 18.49
N GLY A 75 1.85 6.07 17.29
CA GLY A 75 2.72 6.72 16.31
C GLY A 75 3.70 5.79 15.63
N GLU A 76 3.57 4.49 15.85
CA GLU A 76 4.45 3.45 15.29
C GLU A 76 3.69 2.55 14.32
N SER A 77 4.35 2.15 13.24
CA SER A 77 3.79 1.24 12.24
C SER A 77 4.88 0.31 11.71
N ARG A 78 4.48 -0.94 11.42
CA ARG A 78 5.34 -1.88 10.68
C ARG A 78 5.67 -1.43 9.26
N PHE A 79 4.94 -0.46 8.73
CA PHE A 79 5.16 0.13 7.41
C PHE A 79 6.03 1.40 7.44
N ALA A 80 6.58 1.74 8.60
CA ALA A 80 7.55 2.82 8.73
C ALA A 80 8.88 2.45 8.03
N ALA A 81 9.73 3.43 7.83
CA ALA A 81 10.97 3.42 7.05
C ALA A 81 11.60 2.01 6.85
N GLY A 82 11.63 1.54 5.62
CA GLY A 82 12.32 0.31 5.21
C GLY A 82 11.48 -0.96 5.17
N ALA A 83 10.25 -0.96 5.63
CA ALA A 83 9.36 -2.11 5.51
C ALA A 83 8.52 -2.01 4.24
N LEU A 84 9.01 -2.59 3.15
CA LEU A 84 8.30 -2.68 1.87
C LEU A 84 7.50 -3.99 1.84
N LEU A 85 6.23 -3.92 2.20
CA LEU A 85 5.32 -5.05 2.09
C LEU A 85 4.28 -4.75 1.01
N ALA A 86 4.13 -5.67 0.07
CA ALA A 86 3.04 -5.63 -0.89
C ALA A 86 1.74 -6.07 -0.19
N VAL A 87 0.72 -5.24 -0.27
CA VAL A 87 -0.61 -5.52 0.27
C VAL A 87 -1.66 -5.42 -0.83
N PRO A 88 -2.76 -6.18 -0.73
CA PRO A 88 -3.87 -6.04 -1.66
C PRO A 88 -4.59 -4.71 -1.48
N ALA A 89 -4.97 -4.10 -2.61
CA ALA A 89 -5.85 -2.95 -2.66
C ALA A 89 -6.92 -3.20 -3.73
N VAL A 90 -7.94 -2.36 -3.79
CA VAL A 90 -9.00 -2.45 -4.78
C VAL A 90 -9.18 -1.12 -5.48
N ARG A 91 -9.37 -1.16 -6.80
CA ARG A 91 -9.67 0.00 -7.64
C ARG A 91 -11.17 0.29 -7.67
N LYS A 92 -11.53 1.47 -8.17
CA LYS A 92 -12.94 1.85 -8.41
C LYS A 92 -13.71 0.81 -9.24
N ASP A 93 -13.06 0.20 -10.24
CA ASP A 93 -13.66 -0.82 -11.09
C ASP A 93 -13.78 -2.21 -10.43
N GLY A 94 -13.37 -2.34 -9.17
CA GLY A 94 -13.39 -3.58 -8.42
C GLY A 94 -12.19 -4.50 -8.66
N VAL A 95 -11.27 -4.13 -9.53
CA VAL A 95 -10.06 -4.92 -9.80
C VAL A 95 -9.12 -4.86 -8.61
N ARG A 96 -8.64 -6.01 -8.17
CA ARG A 96 -7.62 -6.11 -7.12
C ARG A 96 -6.24 -5.86 -7.70
N ILE A 97 -5.47 -5.09 -6.97
CA ILE A 97 -4.07 -4.79 -7.26
C ILE A 97 -3.20 -5.07 -6.04
N SER A 98 -1.90 -5.15 -6.26
CA SER A 98 -0.91 -5.21 -5.18
C SER A 98 -0.19 -3.88 -5.10
N VAL A 99 -0.13 -3.29 -3.91
CA VAL A 99 0.56 -2.02 -3.68
C VAL A 99 1.65 -2.18 -2.64
N GLU A 100 2.79 -1.55 -2.88
CA GLU A 100 3.79 -1.29 -1.86
C GLU A 100 3.57 0.12 -1.32
N PHE A 101 3.75 0.32 -0.03
CA PHE A 101 3.64 1.65 0.53
C PHE A 101 4.52 1.89 1.75
N THR A 102 4.83 3.14 1.95
CA THR A 102 5.41 3.66 3.18
C THR A 102 4.47 4.71 3.75
N ILE A 103 4.56 4.93 5.04
CA ILE A 103 3.74 5.93 5.71
C ILE A 103 4.59 7.02 6.36
N VAL A 104 4.00 8.20 6.46
CA VAL A 104 4.55 9.33 7.21
C VAL A 104 3.50 9.75 8.24
N PRO A 105 3.79 9.63 9.53
CA PRO A 105 2.89 10.09 10.58
C PRO A 105 2.91 11.62 10.67
N PHE A 106 1.76 12.23 10.87
CA PHE A 106 1.62 13.65 11.14
C PHE A 106 1.20 13.87 12.58
N ARG A 107 1.83 14.85 13.23
CA ARG A 107 1.59 15.19 14.62
C ARG A 107 1.33 16.68 14.76
N ASP A 108 0.52 17.06 15.75
CA ASP A 108 0.36 18.45 16.15
C ASP A 108 1.55 18.93 17.03
N GLU A 109 1.52 20.18 17.46
CA GLU A 109 2.57 20.76 18.30
C GLU A 109 2.68 20.07 19.67
N ALA A 110 1.59 19.45 20.16
CA ALA A 110 1.57 18.67 21.39
C ALA A 110 2.05 17.22 21.20
N GLY A 111 2.45 16.83 19.97
CA GLY A 111 2.92 15.49 19.63
C GLY A 111 1.81 14.46 19.41
N ARG A 112 0.56 14.88 19.38
CA ARG A 112 -0.58 13.98 19.12
C ARG A 112 -0.72 13.71 17.64
N MET A 113 -1.00 12.45 17.29
CA MET A 113 -1.23 12.05 15.92
C MET A 113 -2.47 12.73 15.34
N THR A 114 -2.31 13.41 14.21
CA THR A 114 -3.40 14.10 13.49
C THR A 114 -3.82 13.37 12.23
N GLY A 115 -2.94 12.56 11.68
CA GLY A 115 -3.21 11.80 10.47
C GLY A 115 -1.98 11.05 9.98
N ILE A 116 -2.15 10.37 8.86
CA ILE A 116 -1.12 9.55 8.24
C ILE A 116 -1.14 9.83 6.73
N ALA A 117 0.03 10.15 6.17
CA ALA A 117 0.23 10.12 4.73
C ALA A 117 0.79 8.77 4.31
N ALA A 118 0.34 8.25 3.19
CA ALA A 118 0.89 7.08 2.55
C ALA A 118 1.39 7.42 1.16
N VAL A 119 2.56 6.91 0.82
CA VAL A 119 3.11 6.94 -0.53
C VAL A 119 3.03 5.52 -1.06
N MET A 120 2.25 5.30 -2.11
CA MET A 120 1.91 3.98 -2.61
C MET A 120 2.34 3.82 -4.06
N ARG A 121 2.79 2.62 -4.39
CA ARG A 121 3.15 2.23 -5.75
C ARG A 121 2.42 0.96 -6.13
N ASP A 122 1.85 0.93 -7.35
CA ASP A 122 1.26 -0.28 -7.91
C ASP A 122 2.39 -1.22 -8.35
N VAL A 123 2.45 -2.39 -7.75
CA VAL A 123 3.45 -3.43 -8.02
C VAL A 123 2.81 -4.73 -8.52
N THR A 124 1.57 -4.65 -9.01
CA THR A 124 0.79 -5.82 -9.44
C THR A 124 1.54 -6.64 -10.49
N LYS A 125 2.05 -6.01 -11.52
CA LYS A 125 2.80 -6.68 -12.58
C LYS A 125 4.05 -7.38 -12.05
N ARG A 126 4.82 -6.68 -11.25
CA ARG A 126 6.04 -7.22 -10.63
C ARG A 126 5.73 -8.39 -9.70
N PHE A 127 4.67 -8.28 -8.92
CA PHE A 127 4.23 -9.33 -8.02
C PHE A 127 3.81 -10.59 -8.77
N GLU A 128 3.05 -10.45 -9.86
CA GLU A 128 2.63 -11.56 -10.73
C GLU A 128 3.82 -12.23 -11.41
N GLU A 129 4.78 -11.47 -11.91
CA GLU A 129 6.02 -11.99 -12.50
C GLU A 129 6.83 -12.81 -11.49
N MET A 130 7.00 -12.33 -10.28
CA MET A 130 7.69 -13.03 -9.20
C MET A 130 6.98 -14.33 -8.81
N ARG A 131 5.65 -14.29 -8.76
CA ARG A 131 4.83 -15.47 -8.46
C ARG A 131 4.96 -16.55 -9.56
N ALA A 132 4.94 -16.13 -10.83
CA ALA A 132 5.15 -17.03 -11.96
C ALA A 132 6.53 -17.71 -11.92
N LEU A 133 7.59 -16.96 -11.58
CA LEU A 133 8.94 -17.50 -11.43
C LEU A 133 9.05 -18.50 -10.28
N ARG A 134 8.36 -18.31 -9.18
CA ARG A 134 8.33 -19.26 -8.06
C ARG A 134 7.67 -20.57 -8.47
N HIS A 135 6.53 -20.52 -9.18
CA HIS A 135 5.86 -21.72 -9.69
C HIS A 135 6.74 -22.48 -10.68
N ALA A 136 7.42 -21.81 -11.61
CA ALA A 136 8.33 -22.43 -12.55
C ALA A 136 9.52 -23.12 -11.89
N ARG A 137 9.97 -22.66 -10.73
CA ARG A 137 11.03 -23.33 -9.94
C ARG A 137 10.53 -24.62 -9.28
N VAL A 138 9.34 -24.59 -8.70
CA VAL A 138 8.74 -25.78 -8.06
C VAL A 138 8.53 -26.91 -9.08
N ASP A 139 8.09 -26.57 -10.30
CA ASP A 139 7.89 -27.57 -11.36
C ASP A 139 9.20 -28.15 -11.92
N LYS A 140 10.34 -27.52 -11.64
CA LYS A 140 11.67 -27.96 -12.10
C LYS A 140 12.45 -28.76 -11.06
N GLU A 141 12.02 -28.84 -9.80
CA GLU A 141 12.64 -29.69 -8.82
C GLU A 141 12.25 -31.14 -9.12
N PRO A 142 13.23 -32.04 -9.41
CA PRO A 142 12.91 -33.46 -9.65
C PRO A 142 12.34 -34.06 -8.35
N GLN A 143 11.17 -34.65 -8.47
CA GLN A 143 10.67 -35.51 -7.39
C GLN A 143 11.69 -36.59 -7.12
N VAL A 144 12.32 -36.52 -5.97
CA VAL A 144 13.14 -37.63 -5.47
C VAL A 144 12.18 -38.78 -5.23
N GLN A 145 12.14 -39.70 -6.19
CA GLN A 145 11.50 -41.00 -5.96
C GLN A 145 12.30 -41.69 -4.88
N ASP A 146 11.72 -41.73 -3.71
CA ASP A 146 12.21 -42.59 -2.62
C ASP A 146 11.99 -44.06 -3.03
N GLY A 147 12.98 -44.56 -3.75
CA GLY A 147 13.12 -45.99 -4.08
C GLY A 147 13.62 -46.72 -2.87
N GLY A 148 12.76 -47.00 -1.90
CA GLY A 148 13.09 -47.91 -0.82
C GLY A 148 13.51 -49.28 -1.34
N PRO A 149 14.52 -49.90 -0.73
CA PRO A 149 15.00 -51.22 -1.19
C PRO A 149 13.93 -52.27 -0.94
N LYS A 150 13.50 -52.95 -2.00
CA LYS A 150 12.74 -54.20 -1.86
C LYS A 150 13.65 -55.22 -1.19
N ALA A 151 13.36 -55.51 0.04
CA ALA A 151 13.92 -56.69 0.69
C ALA A 151 13.41 -57.93 -0.05
N THR A 152 14.30 -58.63 -0.71
CA THR A 152 14.06 -59.97 -1.24
C THR A 152 14.46 -60.94 -0.15
N MET A 153 13.51 -61.66 0.36
CA MET A 153 13.80 -62.91 1.05
C MET A 153 13.97 -64.00 0.07
#